data_fe20fcd81ebd7bf4ece1e856a347801f
#
_entry.id   fe20fcd81ebd7bf4ece1e856a347801f
#
_cell.length_a   1.000
_cell.length_b   1.000
_cell.length_c   1.000
_cell.angle_alpha   90.00
_cell.angle_beta   90.00
_cell.angle_gamma   90.00
#
_symmetry.space_group_name_H-M   'P 1'
#
loop_
_entity.id
_entity.type
_entity.pdbx_description
1 polymer ?
#
loop_
_entity_poly.entity_id
_entity_poly.type
_entity_poly.pdbx_seq_one_letter_code
_entity_poly.pdbx_strand_id
1 'polypeptide(L)'
;SFPDLLLHIRKQAGLNGSRGIAVEGCMEFHYKGSDVAISVFLMKVTEGEYVTLAMHRDNQFPRSLEEMGISPSKRDDLISLAAEGSGMILFAGGDREDRFRFLDLFLDECAKAGRSILLLGNGIGNDRTATPRVPLPEGSPEELEQVMNALLNHDPDLIALADATPGRAFLAAGRIALRGRLIVAGIDREDLGAALEYLLYARRENRSVGAWIRGIASIKAVRTLCPSCRKGFTVSPSDAGLPEAETLYRSPGCADCGYSGCGVTKYLADVVPFDENLREAFAGAKGKSDLLRSMAMRGYRSIREELDDLLLAGEISPEEYFAVTAR
;
A
#
# COMPACT_ATOMS: atom_id res chain seq x y z
N SER A 1 27.42 24.69 6.31
CA SER A 1 27.02 25.03 4.92
C SER A 1 25.94 24.07 4.41
N PHE A 2 25.26 24.38 3.29
CA PHE A 2 24.26 23.47 2.70
C PHE A 2 24.86 22.10 2.35
N PRO A 3 26.07 21.99 1.79
CA PRO A 3 26.71 20.70 1.57
C PRO A 3 26.89 19.85 2.84
N ASP A 4 27.23 20.45 3.97
CA ASP A 4 27.39 19.72 5.24
C ASP A 4 26.05 19.21 5.75
N LEU A 5 24.98 20.01 5.62
CA LEU A 5 23.63 19.60 5.96
C LEU A 5 23.16 18.43 5.10
N LEU A 6 23.41 18.51 3.79
CA LEU A 6 23.07 17.45 2.86
C LEU A 6 23.81 16.13 3.17
N LEU A 7 25.10 16.23 3.49
CA LEU A 7 25.88 15.07 3.89
C LEU A 7 25.33 14.44 5.18
N HIS A 8 24.92 15.28 6.13
CA HIS A 8 24.32 14.82 7.38
C HIS A 8 22.97 14.13 7.12
N ILE A 9 22.10 14.71 6.31
CA ILE A 9 20.80 14.12 5.91
C ILE A 9 21.04 12.77 5.23
N ARG A 10 21.95 12.69 4.26
CA ARG A 10 22.30 11.43 3.59
C ARG A 10 22.74 10.34 4.56
N LYS A 11 23.56 10.71 5.54
CA LYS A 11 24.06 9.79 6.57
C LYS A 11 22.94 9.28 7.46
N GLN A 12 22.07 10.18 7.94
CA GLN A 12 20.95 9.81 8.82
C GLN A 12 19.87 9.01 8.09
N ALA A 13 19.64 9.31 6.81
CA ALA A 13 18.65 8.61 5.99
C ALA A 13 19.15 7.29 5.37
N GLY A 14 20.35 6.81 5.75
CA GLY A 14 20.93 5.57 5.23
C GLY A 14 21.35 5.65 3.75
N LEU A 15 21.50 6.87 3.19
CA LEU A 15 21.79 7.10 1.78
C LEU A 15 23.27 7.29 1.45
N ASN A 16 24.16 6.89 2.38
CA ASN A 16 25.61 6.95 2.17
C ASN A 16 26.03 6.01 1.04
N GLY A 17 26.62 6.58 0.00
CA GLY A 17 27.12 5.81 -1.15
C GLY A 17 26.11 5.54 -2.26
N SER A 18 24.85 5.89 -2.07
CA SER A 18 23.83 5.80 -3.13
C SER A 18 24.20 6.73 -4.29
N ARG A 19 24.31 6.16 -5.50
CA ARG A 19 24.76 6.86 -6.72
C ARG A 19 23.64 7.17 -7.72
N GLY A 20 22.41 6.78 -7.43
CA GLY A 20 21.24 7.00 -8.29
C GLY A 20 21.01 8.49 -8.61
N ILE A 21 20.29 8.76 -9.70
CA ILE A 21 19.81 10.12 -10.05
C ILE A 21 18.79 10.58 -9.03
N ALA A 22 17.90 9.68 -8.60
CA ALA A 22 16.95 9.86 -7.52
C ALA A 22 17.20 8.78 -6.47
N VAL A 23 17.30 9.17 -5.20
CA VAL A 23 17.49 8.26 -4.08
C VAL A 23 16.55 8.65 -2.94
N GLU A 24 16.17 7.67 -2.16
CA GLU A 24 15.17 7.80 -1.12
C GLU A 24 15.62 7.05 0.13
N GLY A 25 15.35 7.65 1.27
CA GLY A 25 15.67 7.10 2.57
C GLY A 25 14.73 7.63 3.65
N CYS A 26 14.91 7.14 4.85
CA CYS A 26 14.15 7.59 6.03
C CYS A 26 15.10 7.90 7.16
N MET A 27 14.77 8.92 7.95
CA MET A 27 15.47 9.21 9.21
C MET A 27 14.44 9.47 10.30
N GLU A 28 14.81 9.14 11.53
CA GLU A 28 14.01 9.43 12.71
C GLU A 28 14.60 10.62 13.46
N PHE A 29 13.72 11.44 13.99
CA PHE A 29 14.10 12.61 14.76
C PHE A 29 13.23 12.75 15.99
N HIS A 30 13.83 12.79 17.16
CA HIS A 30 13.11 13.02 18.40
C HIS A 30 12.93 14.52 18.63
N TYR A 31 11.68 14.99 18.63
CA TYR A 31 11.36 16.40 18.81
C TYR A 31 10.24 16.61 19.82
N LYS A 32 10.50 17.40 20.88
CA LYS A 32 9.54 17.76 21.94
C LYS A 32 8.80 16.55 22.55
N GLY A 33 9.51 15.45 22.79
CA GLY A 33 8.96 14.25 23.41
C GLY A 33 8.15 13.34 22.49
N SER A 34 8.22 13.58 21.16
CA SER A 34 7.62 12.73 20.13
C SER A 34 8.66 12.32 19.11
N ASP A 35 8.61 11.09 18.66
CA ASP A 35 9.39 10.63 17.54
C ASP A 35 8.72 11.08 16.23
N VAL A 36 9.51 11.60 15.32
CA VAL A 36 9.08 12.08 14.01
C VAL A 36 9.87 11.32 12.95
N ALA A 37 9.18 10.56 12.12
CA ALA A 37 9.79 9.96 10.95
C ALA A 37 9.83 11.00 9.81
N ILE A 38 10.95 11.06 9.10
CA ILE A 38 11.15 11.97 7.97
C ILE A 38 11.57 11.17 6.77
N SER A 39 10.70 11.11 5.76
CA SER A 39 11.06 10.57 4.45
C SER A 39 11.93 11.58 3.71
N VAL A 40 13.05 11.12 3.20
CA VAL A 40 14.06 11.93 2.52
C VAL A 40 14.10 11.54 1.05
N PHE A 41 13.78 12.48 0.17
CA PHE A 41 13.89 12.29 -1.26
C PHE A 41 14.98 13.22 -1.80
N LEU A 42 15.97 12.66 -2.48
CA LEU A 42 17.06 13.39 -3.10
C LEU A 42 17.04 13.14 -4.60
N MET A 43 17.11 14.19 -5.39
CA MET A 43 17.17 14.10 -6.84
C MET A 43 18.31 14.99 -7.36
N LYS A 44 19.21 14.40 -8.15
CA LYS A 44 20.28 15.14 -8.84
C LYS A 44 19.69 16.00 -9.92
N VAL A 45 20.10 17.26 -9.94
CA VAL A 45 19.78 18.24 -11.00
C VAL A 45 21.07 18.82 -11.54
N THR A 46 20.99 19.59 -12.63
CA THR A 46 22.17 20.13 -13.34
C THR A 46 23.09 20.95 -12.42
N GLU A 47 22.53 21.65 -11.44
CA GLU A 47 23.27 22.54 -10.53
C GLU A 47 23.14 22.16 -9.06
N GLY A 48 23.19 20.86 -8.75
CA GLY A 48 23.14 20.38 -7.36
C GLY A 48 22.14 19.26 -7.11
N GLU A 49 21.45 19.29 -5.98
CA GLU A 49 20.47 18.29 -5.61
C GLU A 49 19.20 18.94 -5.05
N TYR A 50 18.05 18.44 -5.48
CA TYR A 50 16.79 18.71 -4.82
C TYR A 50 16.64 17.79 -3.61
N VAL A 51 16.25 18.38 -2.47
CA VAL A 51 15.97 17.68 -1.23
C VAL A 51 14.53 17.94 -0.85
N THR A 52 13.74 16.89 -0.76
CA THR A 52 12.39 16.94 -0.20
C THR A 52 12.37 16.15 1.10
N LEU A 53 11.87 16.78 2.15
CA LEU A 53 11.69 16.16 3.47
C LEU A 53 10.19 16.10 3.77
N ALA A 54 9.63 14.91 3.82
CA ALA A 54 8.26 14.70 4.25
C ALA A 54 8.27 14.24 5.71
N MET A 55 7.66 15.05 6.59
CA MET A 55 7.62 14.76 8.03
C MET A 55 6.34 14.02 8.38
N HIS A 56 6.50 12.89 9.06
CA HIS A 56 5.40 12.07 9.56
C HIS A 56 5.46 12.03 11.08
N ARG A 57 4.36 12.33 11.73
CA ARG A 57 4.29 12.21 13.20
C ARG A 57 4.03 10.76 13.55
N ASP A 58 4.95 10.16 14.30
CA ASP A 58 4.94 8.74 14.66
C ASP A 58 3.65 8.26 15.37
N ASN A 59 2.99 9.16 16.11
CA ASN A 59 1.72 8.87 16.79
C ASN A 59 0.49 8.75 15.86
N GLN A 60 0.65 8.91 14.54
CA GLN A 60 -0.45 8.82 13.57
C GLN A 60 -0.40 7.53 12.73
N PHE A 61 0.67 6.74 12.84
CA PHE A 61 0.77 5.50 12.08
C PHE A 61 0.24 4.30 12.87
N PRO A 62 -0.62 3.49 12.25
CA PRO A 62 -1.08 2.24 12.85
C PRO A 62 0.10 1.30 13.16
N ARG A 63 0.01 0.60 14.29
CA ARG A 63 1.02 -0.36 14.76
C ARG A 63 0.60 -1.81 14.54
N SER A 64 -0.64 -2.02 14.11
CA SER A 64 -1.19 -3.32 13.76
C SER A 64 -2.23 -3.17 12.65
N LEU A 65 -2.57 -4.28 12.00
CA LEU A 65 -3.68 -4.31 11.02
C LEU A 65 -5.01 -3.89 11.67
N GLU A 66 -5.21 -4.20 12.94
CA GLU A 66 -6.39 -3.81 13.71
C GLU A 66 -6.44 -2.29 13.94
N GLU A 67 -5.34 -1.67 14.39
CA GLU A 67 -5.23 -0.22 14.51
C GLU A 67 -5.37 0.50 13.17
N MET A 68 -4.97 -0.14 12.08
CA MET A 68 -5.20 0.34 10.73
C MET A 68 -6.68 0.28 10.32
N GLY A 69 -7.52 -0.37 11.10
CA GLY A 69 -8.95 -0.51 10.83
C GLY A 69 -9.30 -1.69 9.92
N ILE A 70 -8.36 -2.58 9.67
CA ILE A 70 -8.62 -3.80 8.90
C ILE A 70 -9.50 -4.72 9.75
N SER A 71 -10.68 -5.07 9.22
CA SER A 71 -11.62 -5.93 9.94
C SER A 71 -11.01 -7.31 10.21
N PRO A 72 -11.42 -8.00 11.29
CA PRO A 72 -10.95 -9.34 11.60
C PRO A 72 -11.11 -10.31 10.44
N SER A 73 -12.23 -10.26 9.73
CA SER A 73 -12.49 -11.11 8.56
C SER A 73 -11.46 -10.88 7.45
N LYS A 74 -11.19 -9.62 7.08
CA LYS A 74 -10.20 -9.26 6.05
C LYS A 74 -8.76 -9.63 6.47
N ARG A 75 -8.47 -9.50 7.79
CA ARG A 75 -7.19 -9.95 8.35
C ARG A 75 -7.04 -11.47 8.22
N ASP A 76 -8.08 -12.22 8.57
CA ASP A 76 -8.06 -13.68 8.48
C ASP A 76 -7.93 -14.14 7.01
N ASP A 77 -8.57 -13.47 6.07
CA ASP A 77 -8.40 -13.70 4.64
C ASP A 77 -6.94 -13.48 4.19
N LEU A 78 -6.32 -12.37 4.62
CA LEU A 78 -4.90 -12.10 4.33
C LEU A 78 -3.98 -13.19 4.89
N ILE A 79 -4.20 -13.61 6.13
CA ILE A 79 -3.39 -14.66 6.77
C ILE A 79 -3.61 -16.00 6.05
N SER A 80 -4.84 -16.31 5.64
CA SER A 80 -5.16 -17.51 4.88
C SER A 80 -4.45 -17.54 3.53
N LEU A 81 -4.37 -16.41 2.82
CA LEU A 81 -3.58 -16.29 1.58
C LEU A 81 -2.10 -16.60 1.81
N ALA A 82 -1.55 -16.15 2.94
CA ALA A 82 -0.18 -16.48 3.28
C ALA A 82 0.01 -17.96 3.64
N ALA A 83 -1.00 -18.62 4.21
CA ALA A 83 -0.90 -20.02 4.63
C ALA A 83 -0.68 -20.99 3.45
N GLU A 84 -1.06 -20.63 2.23
CA GLU A 84 -0.88 -21.47 1.03
C GLU A 84 0.57 -21.76 0.67
N GLY A 85 1.54 -21.03 1.23
CA GLY A 85 2.98 -21.32 1.14
C GLY A 85 3.63 -21.04 -0.20
N SER A 86 2.89 -20.81 -1.29
CA SER A 86 3.44 -20.54 -2.62
C SER A 86 2.52 -19.62 -3.43
N GLY A 87 3.10 -18.90 -4.38
CA GLY A 87 2.38 -17.96 -5.23
C GLY A 87 2.69 -16.50 -4.88
N MET A 88 1.86 -15.56 -5.32
CA MET A 88 2.09 -14.13 -5.14
C MET A 88 0.86 -13.43 -4.60
N ILE A 89 1.04 -12.64 -3.53
CA ILE A 89 0.05 -11.71 -3.00
C ILE A 89 0.49 -10.30 -3.37
N LEU A 90 -0.41 -9.52 -3.98
CA LEU A 90 -0.14 -8.14 -4.38
C LEU A 90 -0.73 -7.16 -3.38
N PHE A 91 0.06 -6.16 -3.03
CA PHE A 91 -0.36 -5.02 -2.22
C PHE A 91 -0.42 -3.77 -3.07
N ALA A 92 -1.59 -3.16 -3.14
CA ALA A 92 -1.89 -1.98 -3.95
C ALA A 92 -2.60 -0.90 -3.12
N GLY A 93 -2.94 0.21 -3.75
CA GLY A 93 -3.74 1.28 -3.14
C GLY A 93 -2.92 2.25 -2.30
N GLY A 94 -3.61 3.32 -1.88
CA GLY A 94 -3.00 4.37 -1.08
C GLY A 94 -1.87 5.11 -1.77
N ASP A 95 -1.23 5.98 -1.03
CA ASP A 95 0.09 6.44 -1.43
C ASP A 95 1.15 5.36 -1.14
N ARG A 96 2.39 5.65 -1.49
CA ARG A 96 3.49 4.70 -1.30
C ARG A 96 3.69 4.34 0.16
N GLU A 97 3.51 5.29 1.07
CA GLU A 97 3.70 5.10 2.51
C GLU A 97 2.61 4.20 3.11
N ASP A 98 1.35 4.49 2.81
CA ASP A 98 0.21 3.70 3.27
C ASP A 98 0.33 2.25 2.80
N ARG A 99 0.64 2.06 1.52
CA ARG A 99 0.85 0.73 0.92
C ARG A 99 1.98 -0.03 1.59
N PHE A 100 3.08 0.69 1.83
CA PHE A 100 4.25 0.10 2.49
C PHE A 100 3.95 -0.28 3.92
N ARG A 101 3.25 0.59 4.65
CA ARG A 101 2.82 0.33 6.03
C ARG A 101 1.90 -0.89 6.09
N PHE A 102 0.95 -0.99 5.17
CA PHE A 102 0.06 -2.13 5.10
C PHE A 102 0.83 -3.44 4.84
N LEU A 103 1.76 -3.42 3.90
CA LEU A 103 2.66 -4.53 3.64
C LEU A 103 3.48 -4.91 4.89
N ASP A 104 4.11 -3.94 5.53
CA ASP A 104 4.97 -4.13 6.72
C ASP A 104 4.17 -4.76 7.88
N LEU A 105 2.97 -4.25 8.16
CA LEU A 105 2.09 -4.81 9.20
C LEU A 105 1.66 -6.25 8.88
N PHE A 106 1.43 -6.56 7.62
CA PHE A 106 1.15 -7.93 7.20
C PHE A 106 2.38 -8.84 7.38
N LEU A 107 3.59 -8.35 7.04
CA LEU A 107 4.83 -9.11 7.27
C LEU A 107 5.08 -9.36 8.76
N ASP A 108 4.74 -8.41 9.62
CA ASP A 108 4.80 -8.59 11.07
C ASP A 108 3.89 -9.72 11.56
N GLU A 109 2.67 -9.81 11.03
CA GLU A 109 1.77 -10.92 11.36
C GLU A 109 2.34 -12.27 10.89
N CYS A 110 2.96 -12.31 9.71
CA CYS A 110 3.64 -13.50 9.21
C CYS A 110 4.85 -13.89 10.08
N ALA A 111 5.64 -12.90 10.52
CA ALA A 111 6.79 -13.12 11.39
C ALA A 111 6.37 -13.63 12.78
N LYS A 112 5.29 -13.08 13.36
CA LYS A 112 4.68 -13.57 14.62
C LYS A 112 4.21 -15.01 14.51
N ALA A 113 3.79 -15.44 13.31
CA ALA A 113 3.45 -16.83 13.02
C ALA A 113 4.69 -17.75 12.81
N GLY A 114 5.89 -17.23 13.03
CA GLY A 114 7.16 -17.98 12.98
C GLY A 114 7.74 -18.16 11.59
N ARG A 115 7.30 -17.39 10.58
CA ARG A 115 7.82 -17.48 9.21
C ARG A 115 9.15 -16.75 9.08
N SER A 116 10.07 -17.33 8.33
CA SER A 116 11.31 -16.67 7.90
C SER A 116 11.01 -15.78 6.69
N ILE A 117 11.33 -14.49 6.82
CA ILE A 117 10.98 -13.46 5.83
C ILE A 117 12.24 -12.73 5.39
N LEU A 118 12.38 -12.51 4.08
CA LEU A 118 13.38 -11.62 3.50
C LEU A 118 12.67 -10.51 2.72
N LEU A 119 12.99 -9.24 3.03
CA LEU A 119 12.43 -8.09 2.32
C LEU A 119 13.47 -7.52 1.35
N LEU A 120 13.13 -7.51 0.07
CA LEU A 120 13.92 -6.89 -0.99
C LEU A 120 13.39 -5.49 -1.28
N GLY A 121 14.23 -4.51 -1.07
CA GLY A 121 13.94 -3.09 -1.30
C GLY A 121 14.09 -2.23 -0.05
N ASN A 122 14.15 -0.92 -0.28
CA ASN A 122 14.22 0.05 0.80
C ASN A 122 12.79 0.30 1.30
N GLY A 123 12.52 -0.12 2.54
CA GLY A 123 11.27 0.21 3.21
C GLY A 123 11.20 1.68 3.59
N ILE A 124 10.00 2.25 3.56
CA ILE A 124 9.72 3.53 4.20
C ILE A 124 9.31 3.19 5.63
N GLY A 125 10.10 3.61 6.61
CA GLY A 125 9.70 3.51 8.00
C GLY A 125 10.67 2.75 8.89
N ASN A 126 10.41 2.88 10.16
CA ASN A 126 11.22 2.47 11.28
C ASN A 126 11.66 1.02 11.19
N ASP A 127 12.89 0.75 11.65
CA ASP A 127 13.46 -0.59 11.89
C ASP A 127 12.70 -1.39 12.98
N ARG A 128 11.36 -1.27 12.99
CA ARG A 128 10.50 -1.95 13.97
C ARG A 128 10.31 -3.42 13.64
N THR A 129 10.45 -3.78 12.35
CA THR A 129 10.38 -5.18 11.96
C THR A 129 11.77 -5.80 12.01
N ALA A 130 11.91 -6.91 12.72
CA ALA A 130 13.11 -7.73 12.71
C ALA A 130 13.36 -8.42 11.35
N THR A 131 12.64 -8.03 10.31
CA THR A 131 12.75 -8.61 8.97
C THR A 131 14.03 -8.14 8.29
N PRO A 132 14.95 -9.05 7.94
CA PRO A 132 16.16 -8.71 7.22
C PRO A 132 15.85 -8.04 5.88
N ARG A 133 16.51 -6.92 5.61
CA ARG A 133 16.31 -6.13 4.40
C ARG A 133 17.49 -6.28 3.46
N VAL A 134 17.22 -6.57 2.21
CA VAL A 134 18.21 -6.65 1.15
C VAL A 134 17.99 -5.48 0.21
N PRO A 135 19.00 -4.64 -0.02
CA PRO A 135 18.87 -3.51 -0.93
C PRO A 135 18.45 -3.99 -2.33
N LEU A 136 17.52 -3.26 -2.97
CA LEU A 136 17.24 -3.47 -4.39
C LEU A 136 18.47 -3.06 -5.19
N PRO A 137 18.93 -3.90 -6.13
CA PRO A 137 19.99 -3.50 -7.04
C PRO A 137 19.50 -2.33 -7.91
N GLU A 138 20.33 -1.27 -7.99
CA GLU A 138 20.05 -0.11 -8.87
C GLU A 138 20.35 -0.43 -10.34
N GLY A 139 20.70 -1.67 -10.64
CA GLY A 139 21.22 -2.11 -11.92
C GLY A 139 20.21 -2.75 -12.86
N SER A 140 20.71 -3.67 -13.64
CA SER A 140 19.94 -4.33 -14.70
C SER A 140 18.89 -5.32 -14.15
N PRO A 141 17.89 -5.69 -14.95
CA PRO A 141 16.93 -6.74 -14.59
C PRO A 141 17.59 -8.07 -14.26
N GLU A 142 18.74 -8.34 -14.87
CA GLU A 142 19.55 -9.53 -14.64
C GLU A 142 20.12 -9.55 -13.22
N GLU A 143 20.55 -8.38 -12.70
CA GLU A 143 21.01 -8.27 -11.30
C GLU A 143 19.87 -8.52 -10.31
N LEU A 144 18.67 -8.00 -10.58
CA LEU A 144 17.50 -8.29 -9.75
C LEU A 144 17.22 -9.79 -9.72
N GLU A 145 17.25 -10.47 -10.87
CA GLU A 145 17.02 -11.91 -10.95
C GLU A 145 18.11 -12.69 -10.22
N GLN A 146 19.37 -12.26 -10.30
CA GLN A 146 20.48 -12.86 -9.56
C GLN A 146 20.28 -12.71 -8.04
N VAL A 147 19.91 -11.51 -7.56
CA VAL A 147 19.63 -11.27 -6.14
C VAL A 147 18.45 -12.13 -5.68
N MET A 148 17.37 -12.16 -6.43
CA MET A 148 16.21 -12.97 -6.09
C MET A 148 16.54 -14.49 -6.07
N ASN A 149 17.38 -14.98 -6.98
CA ASN A 149 17.84 -16.35 -6.95
C ASN A 149 18.78 -16.62 -5.77
N ALA A 150 19.63 -15.66 -5.38
CA ALA A 150 20.48 -15.77 -4.20
C ALA A 150 19.65 -15.86 -2.91
N LEU A 151 18.54 -15.10 -2.82
CA LEU A 151 17.64 -15.16 -1.66
C LEU A 151 17.05 -16.57 -1.47
N LEU A 152 16.81 -17.31 -2.53
CA LEU A 152 16.30 -18.68 -2.44
C LEU A 152 17.28 -19.65 -1.72
N ASN A 153 18.58 -19.36 -1.74
CA ASN A 153 19.58 -20.17 -1.04
C ASN A 153 19.47 -20.06 0.48
N HIS A 154 18.81 -19.03 0.98
CA HIS A 154 18.53 -18.84 2.42
C HIS A 154 17.25 -19.54 2.88
N ASP A 155 16.56 -20.23 1.97
CA ASP A 155 15.33 -20.99 2.23
C ASP A 155 14.25 -20.19 3.00
N PRO A 156 13.92 -18.95 2.60
CA PRO A 156 12.87 -18.18 3.29
C PRO A 156 11.49 -18.76 3.00
N ASP A 157 10.59 -18.68 3.98
CA ASP A 157 9.19 -19.02 3.79
C ASP A 157 8.46 -18.00 2.93
N LEU A 158 8.93 -16.73 3.00
CA LEU A 158 8.33 -15.60 2.30
C LEU A 158 9.40 -14.63 1.83
N ILE A 159 9.28 -14.19 0.57
CA ILE A 159 10.09 -13.09 0.02
C ILE A 159 9.16 -11.92 -0.25
N ALA A 160 9.42 -10.79 0.40
CA ALA A 160 8.68 -9.56 0.17
C ALA A 160 9.46 -8.64 -0.79
N LEU A 161 8.74 -8.02 -1.72
CA LEU A 161 9.25 -6.95 -2.57
C LEU A 161 8.53 -5.65 -2.21
N ALA A 162 9.29 -4.65 -1.84
CA ALA A 162 8.77 -3.33 -1.52
C ALA A 162 8.00 -2.71 -2.69
N ASP A 163 8.53 -2.85 -3.89
CA ASP A 163 7.90 -2.41 -5.12
C ASP A 163 8.25 -3.35 -6.29
N ALA A 164 7.24 -3.96 -6.87
CA ALA A 164 7.34 -4.80 -8.06
C ALA A 164 6.71 -4.14 -9.31
N THR A 165 6.42 -2.85 -9.26
CA THR A 165 5.77 -2.10 -10.35
C THR A 165 6.53 -2.15 -11.68
N PRO A 166 7.88 -2.11 -11.72
CA PRO A 166 8.56 -2.39 -12.97
C PRO A 166 8.22 -3.80 -13.46
N GLY A 167 7.61 -3.90 -14.64
CA GLY A 167 7.08 -5.16 -15.19
C GLY A 167 8.04 -6.34 -15.12
N ARG A 168 9.35 -6.06 -15.23
CA ARG A 168 10.41 -7.09 -15.14
C ARG A 168 10.57 -7.64 -13.72
N ALA A 169 10.48 -6.79 -12.69
CA ALA A 169 10.53 -7.21 -11.28
C ALA A 169 9.32 -8.10 -10.96
N PHE A 170 8.14 -7.71 -11.43
CA PHE A 170 6.92 -8.50 -11.29
C PHE A 170 7.03 -9.88 -11.95
N LEU A 171 7.52 -9.93 -13.19
CA LEU A 171 7.67 -11.20 -13.92
C LEU A 171 8.77 -12.10 -13.29
N ALA A 172 9.86 -11.51 -12.79
CA ALA A 172 10.91 -12.25 -12.08
C ALA A 172 10.35 -12.85 -10.78
N ALA A 173 9.61 -12.05 -10.00
CA ALA A 173 8.91 -12.51 -8.80
C ALA A 173 7.92 -13.66 -9.10
N GLY A 174 7.16 -13.56 -10.19
CA GLY A 174 6.24 -14.61 -10.64
C GLY A 174 6.94 -15.92 -10.95
N ARG A 175 8.14 -15.89 -11.57
CA ARG A 175 8.94 -17.10 -11.80
C ARG A 175 9.36 -17.78 -10.51
N ILE A 176 9.66 -17.02 -9.46
CA ILE A 176 10.01 -17.56 -8.14
C ILE A 176 8.78 -18.13 -7.45
N ALA A 177 7.63 -17.44 -7.55
CA ALA A 177 6.36 -17.93 -7.04
C ALA A 177 5.98 -19.31 -7.62
N LEU A 178 6.25 -19.54 -8.92
CA LEU A 178 6.05 -20.84 -9.58
C LEU A 178 7.01 -21.93 -9.07
N ARG A 179 8.12 -21.56 -8.42
CA ARG A 179 9.05 -22.52 -7.80
C ARG A 179 8.63 -22.93 -6.39
N GLY A 180 7.42 -22.62 -5.98
CA GLY A 180 6.87 -23.02 -4.69
C GLY A 180 7.20 -22.07 -3.54
N ARG A 181 7.52 -20.80 -3.82
CA ARG A 181 7.76 -19.78 -2.79
C ARG A 181 6.61 -18.78 -2.73
N LEU A 182 6.33 -18.31 -1.51
CA LEU A 182 5.40 -17.22 -1.31
C LEU A 182 6.11 -15.88 -1.55
N ILE A 183 5.57 -15.13 -2.49
CA ILE A 183 6.00 -13.76 -2.77
C ILE A 183 4.92 -12.80 -2.31
N VAL A 184 5.32 -11.74 -1.63
CA VAL A 184 4.46 -10.62 -1.28
C VAL A 184 5.03 -9.37 -1.94
N ALA A 185 4.25 -8.68 -2.75
CA ALA A 185 4.79 -7.62 -3.59
C ALA A 185 3.92 -6.38 -3.58
N GLY A 186 4.53 -5.24 -3.23
CA GLY A 186 3.91 -3.92 -3.45
C GLY A 186 3.87 -3.59 -4.93
N ILE A 187 2.76 -3.03 -5.41
CA ILE A 187 2.63 -2.47 -6.75
C ILE A 187 2.06 -1.05 -6.67
N ASP A 188 2.64 -0.15 -7.45
CA ASP A 188 2.20 1.24 -7.51
C ASP A 188 0.93 1.35 -8.37
N ARG A 189 -0.20 0.99 -7.78
CA ARG A 189 -1.54 1.07 -8.35
C ARG A 189 -2.49 1.66 -7.31
N GLU A 190 -3.37 2.52 -7.75
CA GLU A 190 -4.20 3.37 -6.89
C GLU A 190 -5.27 2.60 -6.11
N ASP A 191 -5.74 1.49 -6.66
CA ASP A 191 -6.80 0.67 -6.09
C ASP A 191 -6.80 -0.76 -6.67
N LEU A 192 -7.76 -1.56 -6.22
CA LEU A 192 -7.99 -2.91 -6.72
C LEU A 192 -8.26 -2.94 -8.23
N GLY A 193 -9.05 -1.98 -8.76
CA GLY A 193 -9.37 -1.92 -10.19
C GLY A 193 -8.12 -1.70 -11.05
N ALA A 194 -7.26 -0.77 -10.63
CA ALA A 194 -5.99 -0.51 -11.28
C ALA A 194 -5.00 -1.69 -11.15
N ALA A 195 -5.04 -2.41 -10.03
CA ALA A 195 -4.26 -3.64 -9.85
C ALA A 195 -4.74 -4.75 -10.78
N LEU A 196 -6.05 -4.92 -10.94
CA LEU A 196 -6.62 -5.89 -11.90
C LEU A 196 -6.27 -5.53 -13.35
N GLU A 197 -6.31 -4.26 -13.73
CA GLU A 197 -5.86 -3.81 -15.07
C GLU A 197 -4.38 -4.10 -15.28
N TYR A 198 -3.55 -3.86 -14.27
CA TYR A 198 -2.12 -4.20 -14.34
C TYR A 198 -1.90 -5.69 -14.57
N LEU A 199 -2.63 -6.56 -13.88
CA LEU A 199 -2.57 -8.00 -14.09
C LEU A 199 -3.04 -8.41 -15.49
N LEU A 200 -4.12 -7.81 -16.00
CA LEU A 200 -4.60 -8.05 -17.35
C LEU A 200 -3.58 -7.62 -18.42
N TYR A 201 -2.87 -6.51 -18.17
CA TYR A 201 -1.76 -6.09 -19.01
C TYR A 201 -0.60 -7.10 -18.96
N ALA A 202 -0.16 -7.48 -17.76
CA ALA A 202 0.91 -8.45 -17.56
C ALA A 202 0.60 -9.81 -18.19
N ARG A 203 -0.68 -10.24 -18.19
CA ARG A 203 -1.13 -11.47 -18.87
C ARG A 203 -0.86 -11.46 -20.38
N ARG A 204 -0.84 -10.29 -21.03
CA ARG A 204 -0.51 -10.19 -22.47
C ARG A 204 0.94 -10.58 -22.74
N GLU A 205 1.84 -10.27 -21.81
CA GLU A 205 3.25 -10.63 -21.90
C GLU A 205 3.50 -12.07 -21.44
N ASN A 206 2.77 -12.51 -20.40
CA ASN A 206 2.91 -13.85 -19.84
C ASN A 206 1.56 -14.44 -19.42
N ARG A 207 1.07 -15.41 -20.17
CA ARG A 207 -0.23 -16.06 -19.91
C ARG A 207 -0.31 -16.77 -18.56
N SER A 208 0.83 -17.10 -17.95
CA SER A 208 0.88 -17.80 -16.66
C SER A 208 0.59 -16.87 -15.47
N VAL A 209 0.41 -15.56 -15.66
CA VAL A 209 0.19 -14.60 -14.55
C VAL A 209 -0.94 -15.06 -13.61
N GLY A 210 -2.07 -15.50 -14.14
CA GLY A 210 -3.18 -16.00 -13.32
C GLY A 210 -2.85 -17.21 -12.45
N ALA A 211 -1.86 -18.01 -12.84
CA ALA A 211 -1.48 -19.23 -12.12
C ALA A 211 -0.68 -18.94 -10.84
N TRP A 212 0.08 -17.85 -10.81
CA TRP A 212 0.91 -17.53 -9.64
C TRP A 212 0.27 -16.52 -8.67
N ILE A 213 -0.78 -15.79 -9.08
CA ILE A 213 -1.48 -14.87 -8.17
C ILE A 213 -2.33 -15.66 -7.17
N ARG A 214 -2.18 -15.34 -5.89
CA ARG A 214 -2.97 -15.88 -4.77
C ARG A 214 -4.03 -14.91 -4.30
N GLY A 215 -3.72 -13.63 -4.32
CA GLY A 215 -4.66 -12.61 -3.91
C GLY A 215 -4.13 -11.21 -4.19
N ILE A 216 -5.05 -10.27 -4.04
CA ILE A 216 -4.76 -8.84 -4.10
C ILE A 216 -5.29 -8.23 -2.82
N ALA A 217 -4.45 -7.48 -2.13
CA ALA A 217 -4.84 -6.61 -1.04
C ALA A 217 -4.67 -5.17 -1.49
N SER A 218 -5.69 -4.34 -1.35
CA SER A 218 -5.57 -2.91 -1.62
C SER A 218 -6.05 -2.08 -0.45
N ILE A 219 -5.52 -0.87 -0.32
CA ILE A 219 -5.82 0.01 0.80
C ILE A 219 -6.11 1.42 0.30
N LYS A 220 -7.01 2.11 1.00
CA LYS A 220 -7.31 3.54 0.81
C LYS A 220 -7.35 4.22 2.16
N ALA A 221 -6.58 5.28 2.32
CA ALA A 221 -6.66 6.17 3.47
C ALA A 221 -7.81 7.16 3.27
N VAL A 222 -8.62 7.35 4.29
CA VAL A 222 -9.80 8.22 4.29
C VAL A 222 -9.78 9.10 5.54
N ARG A 223 -9.84 10.40 5.37
CA ARG A 223 -9.88 11.35 6.47
C ARG A 223 -11.30 11.48 7.01
N THR A 224 -11.50 11.15 8.28
CA THR A 224 -12.80 11.33 8.92
C THR A 224 -13.05 12.80 9.30
N LEU A 225 -14.31 13.14 9.51
CA LEU A 225 -14.71 14.42 10.05
C LEU A 225 -14.37 14.49 11.55
N CYS A 226 -14.01 15.68 12.02
CA CYS A 226 -13.83 15.91 13.45
C CYS A 226 -15.17 15.71 14.18
N PRO A 227 -15.26 14.82 15.17
CA PRO A 227 -16.51 14.54 15.88
C PRO A 227 -17.03 15.74 16.69
N SER A 228 -16.13 16.62 17.16
CA SER A 228 -16.47 17.77 17.98
C SER A 228 -17.10 18.92 17.19
N CYS A 229 -16.81 19.05 15.89
CA CYS A 229 -17.31 20.19 15.11
C CYS A 229 -18.08 19.79 13.84
N ARG A 230 -18.33 18.50 13.60
CA ARG A 230 -19.13 18.09 12.45
C ARG A 230 -20.56 18.62 12.56
N LYS A 231 -21.09 19.10 11.43
CA LYS A 231 -22.44 19.64 11.31
C LYS A 231 -23.12 19.07 10.08
N GLY A 232 -24.40 18.67 10.28
CA GLY A 232 -25.25 18.24 9.16
C GLY A 232 -25.69 19.43 8.30
N PHE A 233 -25.85 19.20 7.04
CA PHE A 233 -26.48 20.11 6.10
C PHE A 233 -27.37 19.33 5.14
N THR A 234 -28.45 19.97 4.68
CA THR A 234 -29.41 19.36 3.75
C THR A 234 -28.82 19.34 2.34
N VAL A 235 -28.96 18.22 1.66
CA VAL A 235 -28.48 18.01 0.28
C VAL A 235 -29.67 18.02 -0.67
N SER A 236 -29.49 18.58 -1.84
CA SER A 236 -30.50 18.50 -2.89
C SER A 236 -30.35 17.15 -3.64
N PRO A 237 -31.45 16.48 -4.00
CA PRO A 237 -31.40 15.19 -4.73
C PRO A 237 -30.69 15.24 -6.08
N SER A 238 -30.33 16.45 -6.54
CA SER A 238 -29.65 16.69 -7.82
C SER A 238 -28.12 16.66 -7.77
N ASP A 239 -27.51 16.43 -6.59
CA ASP A 239 -26.04 16.34 -6.48
C ASP A 239 -25.55 14.99 -7.04
N ALA A 240 -25.31 15.00 -8.34
CA ALA A 240 -24.95 13.82 -9.12
C ALA A 240 -23.69 13.13 -8.57
N GLY A 241 -23.79 11.84 -8.30
CA GLY A 241 -22.66 10.98 -7.91
C GLY A 241 -22.51 10.72 -6.42
N LEU A 242 -23.40 11.25 -5.59
CA LEU A 242 -23.50 10.91 -4.17
C LEU A 242 -24.59 9.86 -3.93
N PRO A 243 -24.46 9.01 -2.89
CA PRO A 243 -25.56 8.18 -2.41
C PRO A 243 -26.78 9.05 -2.03
N GLU A 244 -27.99 8.51 -2.22
CA GLU A 244 -29.22 9.22 -1.82
C GLU A 244 -29.23 9.47 -0.31
N ALA A 245 -29.16 10.74 0.06
CA ALA A 245 -29.19 11.18 1.45
C ALA A 245 -29.91 12.52 1.59
N GLU A 246 -30.69 12.70 2.66
CA GLU A 246 -31.28 13.99 3.00
C GLU A 246 -30.30 14.91 3.73
N THR A 247 -29.36 14.31 4.47
CA THR A 247 -28.39 15.05 5.28
C THR A 247 -27.01 14.46 5.07
N LEU A 248 -26.05 15.32 4.75
CA LEU A 248 -24.62 15.03 4.77
C LEU A 248 -23.92 15.92 5.79
N TYR A 249 -22.64 15.67 6.04
CA TYR A 249 -21.93 16.33 7.12
C TYR A 249 -20.64 17.00 6.62
N ARG A 250 -20.31 18.13 7.28
CA ARG A 250 -19.05 18.86 7.11
C ARG A 250 -18.52 19.30 8.47
N SER A 251 -17.22 19.52 8.57
CA SER A 251 -16.58 20.04 9.78
C SER A 251 -15.89 21.38 9.47
N PRO A 252 -16.35 22.49 10.06
CA PRO A 252 -15.76 23.80 9.81
C PRO A 252 -14.38 24.00 10.48
N GLY A 253 -13.99 23.10 11.38
CA GLY A 253 -12.80 23.22 12.21
C GLY A 253 -13.09 23.78 13.60
N CYS A 254 -12.39 23.30 14.61
CA CYS A 254 -12.45 23.76 16.00
C CYS A 254 -11.09 23.59 16.69
N ALA A 255 -10.98 24.04 17.93
CA ALA A 255 -9.75 23.93 18.70
C ALA A 255 -9.29 22.47 18.87
N ASP A 256 -10.23 21.52 19.05
CA ASP A 256 -9.91 20.10 19.26
C ASP A 256 -9.21 19.47 18.05
N CYS A 257 -9.59 19.87 16.84
CA CYS A 257 -8.94 19.40 15.61
C CYS A 257 -7.87 20.35 15.06
N GLY A 258 -7.45 21.34 15.83
CA GLY A 258 -6.50 22.36 15.38
C GLY A 258 -6.99 23.13 14.15
N TYR A 259 -8.30 23.36 14.07
CA TYR A 259 -9.02 24.06 12.99
C TYR A 259 -8.95 23.36 11.62
N SER A 260 -8.52 22.09 11.56
CA SER A 260 -8.45 21.34 10.33
C SER A 260 -9.80 20.79 9.83
N GLY A 261 -10.76 20.64 10.75
CA GLY A 261 -12.02 19.93 10.46
C GLY A 261 -11.88 18.42 10.35
N CYS A 262 -10.65 17.88 10.38
CA CYS A 262 -10.37 16.46 10.23
C CYS A 262 -10.27 15.77 11.59
N GLY A 263 -10.78 14.55 11.64
CA GLY A 263 -10.56 13.58 12.70
C GLY A 263 -9.38 12.66 12.39
N VAL A 264 -9.49 11.40 12.80
CA VAL A 264 -8.47 10.37 12.53
C VAL A 264 -8.55 9.89 11.08
N THR A 265 -7.44 9.43 10.55
CA THR A 265 -7.42 8.71 9.28
C THR A 265 -7.92 7.28 9.51
N LYS A 266 -8.92 6.85 8.74
CA LYS A 266 -9.33 5.46 8.63
C LYS A 266 -8.74 4.84 7.38
N TYR A 267 -8.46 3.56 7.44
CA TYR A 267 -8.04 2.81 6.26
C TYR A 267 -9.12 1.81 5.88
N LEU A 268 -9.49 1.84 4.62
CA LEU A 268 -10.37 0.84 4.02
C LEU A 268 -9.52 -0.13 3.21
N ALA A 269 -9.80 -1.41 3.31
CA ALA A 269 -9.03 -2.41 2.59
C ALA A 269 -9.94 -3.33 1.76
N ASP A 270 -9.49 -3.67 0.58
CA ASP A 270 -9.96 -4.82 -0.17
C ASP A 270 -8.99 -5.98 0.03
N VAL A 271 -9.50 -7.15 0.32
CA VAL A 271 -8.74 -8.40 0.32
C VAL A 271 -9.47 -9.37 -0.57
N VAL A 272 -8.88 -9.70 -1.69
CA VAL A 272 -9.49 -10.52 -2.75
C VAL A 272 -8.65 -11.77 -2.97
N PRO A 273 -9.07 -12.92 -2.47
CA PRO A 273 -8.50 -14.20 -2.84
C PRO A 273 -8.66 -14.46 -4.34
N PHE A 274 -7.57 -14.88 -4.97
CA PHE A 274 -7.57 -15.23 -6.38
C PHE A 274 -7.87 -16.71 -6.53
N ASP A 275 -9.11 -17.09 -6.21
CA ASP A 275 -9.60 -18.45 -6.23
C ASP A 275 -9.73 -19.01 -7.66
N GLU A 276 -10.11 -20.27 -7.80
CA GLU A 276 -10.22 -20.92 -9.10
C GLU A 276 -11.23 -20.20 -10.02
N ASN A 277 -12.33 -19.77 -9.47
CA ASN A 277 -13.37 -19.06 -10.22
C ASN A 277 -12.88 -17.69 -10.72
N LEU A 278 -12.14 -16.94 -9.89
CA LEU A 278 -11.58 -15.66 -10.32
C LEU A 278 -10.45 -15.87 -11.33
N ARG A 279 -9.68 -16.97 -11.23
CA ARG A 279 -8.69 -17.37 -12.23
C ARG A 279 -9.33 -17.68 -13.57
N GLU A 280 -10.44 -18.43 -13.58
CA GLU A 280 -11.19 -18.70 -14.82
C GLU A 280 -11.74 -17.41 -15.43
N ALA A 281 -12.38 -16.55 -14.62
CA ALA A 281 -12.84 -15.26 -15.07
C ALA A 281 -11.69 -14.40 -15.62
N PHE A 282 -10.55 -14.38 -14.93
CA PHE A 282 -9.35 -13.67 -15.35
C PHE A 282 -8.80 -14.18 -16.69
N ALA A 283 -8.80 -15.50 -16.92
CA ALA A 283 -8.33 -16.07 -18.17
C ALA A 283 -9.14 -15.58 -19.38
N GLY A 284 -10.46 -15.40 -19.23
CA GLY A 284 -11.39 -14.97 -20.27
C GLY A 284 -11.68 -13.46 -20.31
N ALA A 285 -11.32 -12.70 -19.29
CA ALA A 285 -11.67 -11.29 -19.14
C ALA A 285 -11.07 -10.44 -20.26
N LYS A 286 -11.89 -9.52 -20.81
CA LYS A 286 -11.48 -8.50 -21.79
C LYS A 286 -11.04 -7.20 -21.11
N GLY A 287 -11.50 -6.94 -19.89
CA GLY A 287 -11.17 -5.77 -19.10
C GLY A 287 -11.50 -5.96 -17.62
N LYS A 288 -11.10 -4.99 -16.79
CA LYS A 288 -11.34 -5.03 -15.33
C LYS A 288 -12.83 -5.15 -14.97
N SER A 289 -13.71 -4.57 -15.78
CA SER A 289 -15.16 -4.59 -15.54
C SER A 289 -15.73 -6.00 -15.51
N ASP A 290 -15.17 -6.93 -16.31
CA ASP A 290 -15.60 -8.33 -16.30
C ASP A 290 -15.25 -8.99 -14.97
N LEU A 291 -14.05 -8.70 -14.43
CA LEU A 291 -13.58 -9.23 -13.16
C LEU A 291 -14.39 -8.65 -11.99
N LEU A 292 -14.55 -7.33 -11.94
CA LEU A 292 -15.34 -6.67 -10.90
C LEU A 292 -16.78 -7.19 -10.87
N ARG A 293 -17.40 -7.40 -12.03
CA ARG A 293 -18.73 -8.00 -12.12
C ARG A 293 -18.76 -9.44 -11.59
N SER A 294 -17.76 -10.25 -11.94
CA SER A 294 -17.62 -11.62 -11.43
C SER A 294 -17.46 -11.65 -9.93
N MET A 295 -16.73 -10.70 -9.35
CA MET A 295 -16.54 -10.55 -7.91
C MET A 295 -17.83 -10.10 -7.21
N ALA A 296 -18.51 -9.09 -7.75
CA ALA A 296 -19.79 -8.58 -7.22
C ALA A 296 -20.87 -9.68 -7.15
N MET A 297 -20.98 -10.52 -8.20
CA MET A 297 -21.92 -11.66 -8.19
C MET A 297 -21.67 -12.67 -7.07
N ARG A 298 -20.52 -12.62 -6.42
CA ARG A 298 -20.14 -13.51 -5.30
C ARG A 298 -20.20 -12.82 -3.95
N GLY A 299 -20.78 -11.62 -3.89
CA GLY A 299 -20.93 -10.87 -2.66
C GLY A 299 -19.66 -10.12 -2.22
N TYR A 300 -18.69 -9.96 -3.13
CA TYR A 300 -17.57 -9.07 -2.84
C TYR A 300 -18.10 -7.65 -2.63
N ARG A 301 -17.72 -7.07 -1.50
CA ARG A 301 -18.08 -5.71 -1.13
C ARG A 301 -16.89 -4.80 -1.35
N SER A 302 -17.04 -3.83 -2.22
CA SER A 302 -15.96 -2.92 -2.62
C SER A 302 -15.73 -1.83 -1.57
N ILE A 303 -14.52 -1.26 -1.57
CA ILE A 303 -14.21 -0.03 -0.80
C ILE A 303 -15.23 1.07 -1.07
N ARG A 304 -15.78 1.16 -2.30
CA ARG A 304 -16.78 2.17 -2.64
C ARG A 304 -18.06 2.03 -1.81
N GLU A 305 -18.55 0.81 -1.61
CA GLU A 305 -19.73 0.57 -0.76
C GLU A 305 -19.45 0.90 0.72
N GLU A 306 -18.22 0.67 1.18
CA GLU A 306 -17.81 1.09 2.52
C GLU A 306 -17.72 2.62 2.63
N LEU A 307 -17.27 3.31 1.57
CA LEU A 307 -17.27 4.77 1.50
C LEU A 307 -18.69 5.35 1.52
N ASP A 308 -19.63 4.72 0.81
CA ASP A 308 -21.05 5.11 0.83
C ASP A 308 -21.59 5.05 2.27
N ASP A 309 -21.30 3.97 3.00
CA ASP A 309 -21.71 3.84 4.40
C ASP A 309 -21.09 4.92 5.30
N LEU A 310 -19.80 5.21 5.14
CA LEU A 310 -19.12 6.25 5.93
C LEU A 310 -19.67 7.65 5.64
N LEU A 311 -20.00 7.92 4.39
CA LEU A 311 -20.63 9.18 3.99
C LEU A 311 -22.01 9.33 4.61
N LEU A 312 -22.85 8.30 4.51
CA LEU A 312 -24.20 8.27 5.07
C LEU A 312 -24.21 8.33 6.60
N ALA A 313 -23.21 7.71 7.25
CA ALA A 313 -23.00 7.81 8.70
C ALA A 313 -22.48 9.19 9.15
N GLY A 314 -22.13 10.08 8.21
CA GLY A 314 -21.53 11.37 8.49
C GLY A 314 -20.14 11.28 9.08
N GLU A 315 -19.40 10.22 8.77
CA GLU A 315 -18.02 10.04 9.21
C GLU A 315 -17.03 10.72 8.28
N ILE A 316 -17.37 10.87 7.00
CA ILE A 316 -16.57 11.57 6.00
C ILE A 316 -17.37 12.70 5.34
N SER A 317 -16.68 13.64 4.73
CA SER A 317 -17.33 14.70 3.96
C SER A 317 -17.54 14.30 2.51
N PRO A 318 -18.47 14.95 1.78
CA PRO A 318 -18.61 14.78 0.33
C PRO A 318 -17.32 15.06 -0.43
N GLU A 319 -16.54 16.04 0.01
CA GLU A 319 -15.26 16.39 -0.60
C GLU A 319 -14.25 15.24 -0.48
N GLU A 320 -14.17 14.61 0.69
CA GLU A 320 -13.30 13.44 0.90
C GLU A 320 -13.79 12.24 0.08
N TYR A 321 -15.12 11.99 0.07
CA TYR A 321 -15.72 10.95 -0.75
C TYR A 321 -15.32 11.08 -2.22
N PHE A 322 -15.46 12.28 -2.80
CA PHE A 322 -15.06 12.52 -4.19
C PHE A 322 -13.54 12.41 -4.39
N ALA A 323 -12.74 12.91 -3.44
CA ALA A 323 -11.29 12.82 -3.54
C ALA A 323 -10.80 11.37 -3.58
N VAL A 324 -11.49 10.45 -2.88
CA VAL A 324 -11.14 9.03 -2.83
C VAL A 324 -11.72 8.26 -4.02
N THR A 325 -12.90 8.62 -4.52
CA THR A 325 -13.57 7.92 -5.63
C THR A 325 -13.20 8.41 -7.02
N ALA A 326 -12.67 9.63 -7.15
CA ALA A 326 -12.26 10.24 -8.43
C ALA A 326 -10.84 9.86 -8.89
N ARG A 327 -10.09 9.14 -8.05
CA ARG A 327 -8.74 8.67 -8.36
C ARG A 327 -8.73 7.24 -8.80
#